data_0aedce09778c949d44031309cd0fab01
#
_entry.id   0aedce09778c949d44031309cd0fab01
#
_cell.length_a   1.000
_cell.length_b   1.000
_cell.length_c   1.000
_cell.angle_alpha   90.00
_cell.angle_beta   90.00
_cell.angle_gamma   90.00
#
_symmetry.space_group_name_H-M   'P 1'
#
loop_
_entity.id
_entity.type
_entity.pdbx_description
1 polymer ?
#
loop_
_entity_poly.entity_id
_entity_poly.type
_entity_poly.pdbx_seq_one_letter_code
_entity_poly.pdbx_strand_id
1 'polypeptide(L)'
;MNYDYDVIIIGAGPIGSALAYQLASSNVKVALIDKKKKVGLPLQCAGIINRRILKIQDIPENLILNQAKGAHIHSKNHTIHVSKDETQALIIDRVAFDQHLFEKAKSAGADALLSSKVIDINPEDGIVLYNNSEGEKELKSKIIVGADGPKSLVYQKIGNEFKAYNASQYLVKVNGIDEMSFVDLYPKGELWPGFLWCIPAYRNIFRIGLYSNKDYKRQDEILDDFLENEFRYDDYEVLEKYKGLIPIHDDDKKLVKDRILLIGDAASQVKPTTGGGLLLGFQAVLIAAQTILEALEEDDLSILSNYQKEFNKKFSSEFSYQIKVQKSLSTFSDDDLDDMLETMELRKIDDLISSYGDMDDQSILVKELLKRGLILPLLPKLHKKELAKIWLLNV
;
A
#
# COMPACT_ATOMS: atom_id res chain seq x y z
N MET A 1 13.96 -35.12 -4.23
CA MET A 1 14.95 -34.03 -4.01
C MET A 1 14.97 -33.71 -2.53
N ASN A 2 16.13 -33.39 -1.95
CA ASN A 2 16.18 -32.98 -0.55
C ASN A 2 16.04 -31.46 -0.48
N TYR A 3 15.01 -30.94 0.20
CA TYR A 3 14.77 -29.52 0.39
C TYR A 3 15.13 -29.14 1.82
N ASP A 4 15.75 -27.96 2.01
CA ASP A 4 16.05 -27.41 3.34
C ASP A 4 14.76 -26.90 4.01
N TYR A 5 13.83 -26.35 3.20
CA TYR A 5 12.56 -25.81 3.64
C TYR A 5 11.42 -26.21 2.69
N ASP A 6 10.19 -26.23 3.19
CA ASP A 6 9.01 -26.33 2.33
C ASP A 6 8.80 -25.00 1.58
N VAL A 7 8.95 -23.87 2.32
CA VAL A 7 8.75 -22.52 1.76
C VAL A 7 9.90 -21.60 2.19
N ILE A 8 10.48 -20.88 1.23
CA ILE A 8 11.36 -19.74 1.49
C ILE A 8 10.62 -18.46 1.15
N ILE A 9 10.46 -17.54 2.13
CA ILE A 9 9.87 -16.23 1.94
C ILE A 9 10.99 -15.19 1.92
N ILE A 10 11.10 -14.45 0.83
CA ILE A 10 12.09 -13.40 0.63
C ILE A 10 11.45 -12.04 0.96
N GLY A 11 11.89 -11.44 2.07
CA GLY A 11 11.37 -10.19 2.62
C GLY A 11 10.58 -10.37 3.92
N ALA A 12 11.14 -9.89 5.04
CA ALA A 12 10.54 -9.90 6.37
C ALA A 12 9.75 -8.61 6.69
N GLY A 13 9.18 -7.98 5.65
CA GLY A 13 8.20 -6.90 5.84
C GLY A 13 6.89 -7.44 6.43
N PRO A 14 5.88 -6.57 6.65
CA PRO A 14 4.64 -6.97 7.33
C PRO A 14 3.92 -8.12 6.61
N ILE A 15 3.92 -8.13 5.29
CA ILE A 15 3.22 -9.13 4.48
C ILE A 15 3.98 -10.47 4.47
N GLY A 16 5.30 -10.44 4.29
CA GLY A 16 6.12 -11.67 4.36
C GLY A 16 6.10 -12.30 5.75
N SER A 17 6.19 -11.48 6.82
CA SER A 17 6.10 -11.95 8.20
C SER A 17 4.74 -12.54 8.53
N ALA A 18 3.64 -11.91 8.07
CA ALA A 18 2.30 -12.44 8.28
C ALA A 18 2.09 -13.78 7.55
N LEU A 19 2.60 -13.94 6.32
CA LEU A 19 2.53 -15.20 5.61
C LEU A 19 3.38 -16.27 6.29
N ALA A 20 4.60 -15.92 6.74
CA ALA A 20 5.47 -16.83 7.49
C ALA A 20 4.79 -17.34 8.77
N TYR A 21 4.10 -16.46 9.50
CA TYR A 21 3.32 -16.83 10.68
C TYR A 21 2.22 -17.83 10.35
N GLN A 22 1.42 -17.59 9.31
CA GLN A 22 0.32 -18.48 8.92
C GLN A 22 0.84 -19.89 8.54
N LEU A 23 1.90 -19.94 7.75
CA LEU A 23 2.46 -21.22 7.29
C LEU A 23 3.16 -21.99 8.42
N ALA A 24 3.99 -21.32 9.22
CA ALA A 24 4.66 -21.95 10.35
C ALA A 24 3.68 -22.45 11.41
N SER A 25 2.59 -21.71 11.68
CA SER A 25 1.50 -22.14 12.56
C SER A 25 0.77 -23.39 12.05
N SER A 26 0.91 -23.71 10.76
CA SER A 26 0.37 -24.92 10.12
C SER A 26 1.40 -26.03 9.95
N ASN A 27 2.52 -25.97 10.70
CA ASN A 27 3.63 -26.93 10.68
C ASN A 27 4.42 -27.00 9.35
N VAL A 28 4.35 -25.96 8.53
CA VAL A 28 5.19 -25.84 7.34
C VAL A 28 6.59 -25.37 7.75
N LYS A 29 7.64 -25.97 7.22
CA LYS A 29 9.02 -25.56 7.47
C LYS A 29 9.35 -24.32 6.63
N VAL A 30 9.39 -23.16 7.27
CA VAL A 30 9.52 -21.84 6.62
C VAL A 30 10.85 -21.18 6.95
N ALA A 31 11.59 -20.71 5.91
CA ALA A 31 12.64 -19.70 6.07
C ALA A 31 12.13 -18.32 5.69
N LEU A 32 12.41 -17.31 6.52
CA LEU A 32 12.09 -15.90 6.28
C LEU A 32 13.40 -15.11 6.16
N ILE A 33 13.75 -14.69 4.94
CA ILE A 33 15.04 -14.07 4.62
C ILE A 33 14.86 -12.58 4.39
N ASP A 34 15.69 -11.73 5.04
CA ASP A 34 15.71 -10.29 4.77
C ASP A 34 17.15 -9.72 4.80
N LYS A 35 17.43 -8.79 3.90
CA LYS A 35 18.69 -8.04 3.85
C LYS A 35 18.92 -7.11 5.03
N LYS A 36 17.85 -6.71 5.71
CA LYS A 36 17.89 -5.77 6.84
C LYS A 36 18.38 -6.47 8.10
N LYS A 37 19.14 -5.72 8.91
CA LYS A 37 19.54 -6.17 10.25
C LYS A 37 18.37 -6.10 11.25
N LYS A 38 17.45 -5.14 11.04
CA LYS A 38 16.27 -4.92 11.87
C LYS A 38 15.04 -4.65 11.01
N VAL A 39 14.00 -5.43 11.22
CA VAL A 39 12.72 -5.28 10.51
C VAL A 39 12.07 -3.93 10.81
N GLY A 40 11.33 -3.38 9.85
CA GLY A 40 10.62 -2.10 9.98
C GLY A 40 11.47 -0.85 9.71
N LEU A 41 12.80 -0.95 9.69
CA LEU A 41 13.68 0.20 9.45
C LEU A 41 14.31 0.17 8.04
N PRO A 42 14.51 1.37 7.40
CA PRO A 42 13.95 2.66 7.78
C PRO A 42 12.42 2.69 7.60
N LEU A 43 11.75 3.62 8.28
CA LEU A 43 10.31 3.85 8.08
C LEU A 43 10.06 4.35 6.65
N GLN A 44 9.16 3.69 5.93
CA GLN A 44 8.84 4.00 4.51
C GLN A 44 7.33 4.04 4.24
N CYS A 45 6.52 4.38 5.25
CA CYS A 45 5.07 4.36 5.13
C CYS A 45 4.44 5.43 6.00
N ALA A 46 3.34 6.00 5.53
CA ALA A 46 2.53 6.96 6.29
C ALA A 46 1.86 6.31 7.53
N GLY A 47 1.74 4.98 7.56
CA GLY A 47 1.22 4.25 8.71
C GLY A 47 -0.27 4.43 8.94
N ILE A 48 -1.01 4.91 7.97
CA ILE A 48 -2.47 4.98 8.00
C ILE A 48 -3.07 3.73 7.36
N ILE A 49 -4.03 3.11 8.02
CA ILE A 49 -4.65 1.87 7.57
C ILE A 49 -6.12 1.83 7.93
N ASN A 50 -6.95 1.26 7.05
CA ASN A 50 -8.37 1.08 7.31
C ASN A 50 -8.61 0.22 8.56
N ARG A 51 -9.53 0.65 9.43
CA ARG A 51 -9.93 -0.09 10.64
C ARG A 51 -10.32 -1.54 10.37
N ARG A 52 -10.80 -1.86 9.16
CA ARG A 52 -11.16 -3.23 8.79
C ARG A 52 -10.01 -4.24 8.89
N ILE A 53 -8.76 -3.77 8.98
CA ILE A 53 -7.61 -4.66 9.21
C ILE A 53 -7.78 -5.49 10.49
N LEU A 54 -8.41 -4.95 11.53
CA LEU A 54 -8.64 -5.64 12.81
C LEU A 54 -9.49 -6.91 12.68
N LYS A 55 -10.17 -7.11 11.54
CA LYS A 55 -10.93 -8.36 11.25
C LYS A 55 -10.02 -9.50 10.77
N ILE A 56 -8.80 -9.19 10.32
CA ILE A 56 -7.90 -10.16 9.69
C ILE A 56 -6.51 -10.19 10.31
N GLN A 57 -6.12 -9.11 10.96
CA GLN A 57 -4.82 -8.97 11.61
C GLN A 57 -4.98 -8.24 12.95
N ASP A 58 -4.53 -8.87 14.01
CA ASP A 58 -4.46 -8.26 15.32
C ASP A 58 -3.38 -7.17 15.35
N ILE A 59 -3.75 -6.01 15.91
CA ILE A 59 -2.84 -4.88 16.15
C ILE A 59 -2.92 -4.55 17.65
N PRO A 60 -1.85 -4.77 18.41
CA PRO A 60 -1.81 -4.37 19.82
C PRO A 60 -2.18 -2.89 20.01
N GLU A 61 -3.01 -2.58 21.00
CA GLU A 61 -3.51 -1.22 21.24
C GLU A 61 -2.39 -0.19 21.39
N ASN A 62 -1.30 -0.57 22.05
CA ASN A 62 -0.14 0.31 22.25
C ASN A 62 0.61 0.64 20.95
N LEU A 63 0.31 -0.02 19.83
CA LEU A 63 0.85 0.29 18.51
C LEU A 63 -0.08 1.21 17.70
N ILE A 64 -1.29 1.48 18.17
CA ILE A 64 -2.20 2.45 17.59
C ILE A 64 -1.85 3.81 18.15
N LEU A 65 -1.27 4.67 17.33
CA LEU A 65 -0.82 6.00 17.73
C LEU A 65 -1.96 7.02 17.75
N ASN A 66 -2.89 6.90 16.79
CA ASN A 66 -4.05 7.78 16.64
C ASN A 66 -5.15 7.10 15.82
N GLN A 67 -6.33 7.74 15.77
CA GLN A 67 -7.49 7.27 15.04
C GLN A 67 -8.10 8.43 14.23
N ALA A 68 -8.37 8.21 12.95
CA ALA A 68 -9.01 9.19 12.10
C ALA A 68 -10.48 8.84 11.82
N LYS A 69 -11.38 9.81 11.97
CA LYS A 69 -12.82 9.70 11.66
C LYS A 69 -13.12 10.11 10.22
N GLY A 70 -12.22 10.85 9.58
CA GLY A 70 -12.43 11.37 8.24
C GLY A 70 -11.23 12.14 7.72
N ALA A 71 -11.49 12.95 6.70
CA ALA A 71 -10.50 13.77 6.03
C ALA A 71 -11.05 15.14 5.66
N HIS A 72 -10.16 16.13 5.58
CA HIS A 72 -10.35 17.34 4.80
C HIS A 72 -9.63 17.18 3.48
N ILE A 73 -10.29 17.50 2.39
CA ILE A 73 -9.70 17.49 1.05
C ILE A 73 -9.68 18.95 0.57
N HIS A 74 -8.47 19.44 0.31
CA HIS A 74 -8.19 20.83 0.02
C HIS A 74 -7.88 21.03 -1.46
N SER A 75 -8.44 22.07 -2.07
CA SER A 75 -7.94 22.66 -3.29
C SER A 75 -7.49 24.09 -3.01
N LYS A 76 -7.27 24.90 -4.03
CA LYS A 76 -6.78 26.28 -3.89
C LYS A 76 -7.74 27.17 -3.06
N ASN A 77 -9.03 27.07 -3.27
CA ASN A 77 -10.03 27.94 -2.65
C ASN A 77 -11.12 27.17 -1.88
N HIS A 78 -11.23 25.86 -2.05
CA HIS A 78 -12.28 25.03 -1.46
C HIS A 78 -11.71 23.92 -0.57
N THR A 79 -12.48 23.59 0.47
CA THR A 79 -12.17 22.45 1.35
C THR A 79 -13.46 21.69 1.60
N ILE A 80 -13.47 20.42 1.23
CA ILE A 80 -14.59 19.52 1.59
C ILE A 80 -14.21 18.69 2.82
N HIS A 81 -15.21 18.48 3.68
CA HIS A 81 -15.08 17.67 4.88
C HIS A 81 -15.85 16.36 4.70
N VAL A 82 -15.15 15.24 4.85
CA VAL A 82 -15.75 13.91 4.77
C VAL A 82 -15.48 13.15 6.06
N SER A 83 -16.53 12.65 6.71
CA SER A 83 -16.39 11.98 8.00
C SER A 83 -17.51 10.98 8.26
N LYS A 84 -17.26 10.07 9.20
CA LYS A 84 -18.26 9.20 9.82
C LYS A 84 -18.15 9.30 11.34
N ASP A 85 -19.21 8.93 12.03
CA ASP A 85 -19.21 8.94 13.52
C ASP A 85 -18.15 7.99 14.10
N GLU A 86 -17.92 6.86 13.42
CA GLU A 86 -16.96 5.85 13.82
C GLU A 86 -15.58 6.05 13.16
N THR A 87 -14.54 5.54 13.81
CA THR A 87 -13.17 5.51 13.29
C THR A 87 -13.12 4.84 11.91
N GLN A 88 -12.55 5.53 10.94
CA GLN A 88 -12.37 5.05 9.58
C GLN A 88 -10.96 4.50 9.35
N ALA A 89 -9.96 5.10 9.97
CA ALA A 89 -8.58 4.70 9.82
C ALA A 89 -7.83 4.71 11.16
N LEU A 90 -6.86 3.80 11.27
CA LEU A 90 -5.90 3.75 12.37
C LEU A 90 -4.57 4.31 11.88
N ILE A 91 -3.93 5.12 12.68
CA ILE A 91 -2.56 5.55 12.49
C ILE A 91 -1.68 4.72 13.43
N ILE A 92 -0.76 3.92 12.88
CA ILE A 92 0.00 2.94 13.65
C ILE A 92 1.50 3.22 13.65
N ASP A 93 2.18 2.75 14.71
CA ASP A 93 3.63 2.63 14.71
C ASP A 93 4.06 1.48 13.79
N ARG A 94 4.44 1.84 12.55
CA ARG A 94 4.79 0.86 11.53
C ARG A 94 6.07 0.09 11.84
N VAL A 95 7.02 0.72 12.52
CA VAL A 95 8.27 0.03 12.89
C VAL A 95 7.98 -1.06 13.92
N ALA A 96 7.27 -0.69 14.99
CA ALA A 96 6.90 -1.63 16.03
C ALA A 96 5.91 -2.70 15.55
N PHE A 97 4.97 -2.33 14.66
CA PHE A 97 4.04 -3.28 14.06
C PHE A 97 4.72 -4.32 13.17
N ASP A 98 5.63 -3.89 12.29
CA ASP A 98 6.37 -4.80 11.44
C ASP A 98 7.24 -5.76 12.27
N GLN A 99 7.87 -5.28 13.37
CA GLN A 99 8.61 -6.10 14.32
C GLN A 99 7.70 -7.08 15.08
N HIS A 100 6.53 -6.63 15.50
CA HIS A 100 5.54 -7.51 16.15
C HIS A 100 5.15 -8.69 15.27
N LEU A 101 4.86 -8.45 13.99
CA LEU A 101 4.54 -9.52 13.03
C LEU A 101 5.71 -10.49 12.80
N PHE A 102 6.92 -9.94 12.72
CA PHE A 102 8.13 -10.73 12.57
C PHE A 102 8.38 -11.65 13.78
N GLU A 103 8.24 -11.12 14.99
CA GLU A 103 8.39 -11.94 16.21
C GLU A 103 7.27 -12.99 16.34
N LYS A 104 6.05 -12.70 15.89
CA LYS A 104 4.99 -13.72 15.80
C LYS A 104 5.38 -14.85 14.86
N ALA A 105 5.95 -14.55 13.69
CA ALA A 105 6.39 -15.57 12.74
C ALA A 105 7.49 -16.46 13.34
N LYS A 106 8.49 -15.88 14.00
CA LYS A 106 9.54 -16.63 14.71
C LYS A 106 8.96 -17.51 15.82
N SER A 107 8.08 -16.96 16.63
CA SER A 107 7.45 -17.70 17.73
C SER A 107 6.59 -18.87 17.25
N ALA A 108 6.08 -18.80 16.02
CA ALA A 108 5.37 -19.90 15.36
C ALA A 108 6.31 -20.95 14.74
N GLY A 109 7.62 -20.73 14.74
CA GLY A 109 8.62 -21.69 14.24
C GLY A 109 9.24 -21.33 12.88
N ALA A 110 9.01 -20.13 12.34
CA ALA A 110 9.72 -19.70 11.14
C ALA A 110 11.20 -19.40 11.44
N ASP A 111 12.12 -19.95 10.64
CA ASP A 111 13.54 -19.66 10.73
C ASP A 111 13.85 -18.29 10.10
N ALA A 112 14.32 -17.34 10.90
CA ALA A 112 14.57 -15.96 10.47
C ALA A 112 16.05 -15.74 10.11
N LEU A 113 16.31 -15.36 8.86
CA LEU A 113 17.64 -15.08 8.31
C LEU A 113 17.76 -13.59 7.99
N LEU A 114 18.04 -12.76 9.00
CA LEU A 114 18.29 -11.34 8.82
C LEU A 114 19.73 -11.06 8.36
N SER A 115 19.99 -9.84 7.89
CA SER A 115 21.27 -9.44 7.28
C SER A 115 21.70 -10.37 6.13
N SER A 116 20.73 -10.98 5.45
CA SER A 116 20.89 -11.97 4.40
C SER A 116 20.26 -11.45 3.11
N LYS A 117 21.11 -10.94 2.22
CA LYS A 117 20.64 -10.34 0.95
C LYS A 117 20.53 -11.43 -0.11
N VAL A 118 19.33 -11.76 -0.52
CA VAL A 118 19.12 -12.60 -1.71
C VAL A 118 19.68 -11.90 -2.94
N ILE A 119 20.50 -12.60 -3.70
CA ILE A 119 21.22 -12.11 -4.87
C ILE A 119 20.74 -12.76 -6.15
N ASP A 120 20.27 -14.01 -6.07
CA ASP A 120 19.69 -14.72 -7.20
C ASP A 120 18.71 -15.81 -6.74
N ILE A 121 17.87 -16.29 -7.66
CA ILE A 121 16.99 -17.44 -7.49
C ILE A 121 17.01 -18.30 -8.76
N ASN A 122 16.97 -19.62 -8.58
CA ASN A 122 16.73 -20.58 -9.66
C ASN A 122 15.34 -21.22 -9.44
N PRO A 123 14.34 -20.82 -10.26
CA PRO A 123 12.97 -21.32 -10.10
C PRO A 123 12.82 -22.83 -10.40
N GLU A 124 13.63 -23.37 -11.30
CA GLU A 124 13.52 -24.79 -11.73
C GLU A 124 13.91 -25.73 -10.60
N ASP A 125 15.00 -25.41 -9.91
CA ASP A 125 15.55 -26.22 -8.82
C ASP A 125 15.05 -25.84 -7.43
N GLY A 126 14.38 -24.68 -7.29
CA GLY A 126 13.93 -24.14 -6.01
C GLY A 126 15.07 -23.55 -5.16
N ILE A 127 16.12 -23.06 -5.82
CA ILE A 127 17.32 -22.55 -5.16
C ILE A 127 17.19 -21.03 -4.94
N VAL A 128 17.58 -20.60 -3.73
CA VAL A 128 17.73 -19.20 -3.34
C VAL A 128 19.18 -18.96 -2.94
N LEU A 129 19.89 -18.12 -3.70
CA LEU A 129 21.25 -17.67 -3.41
C LEU A 129 21.20 -16.37 -2.61
N TYR A 130 21.89 -16.33 -1.49
CA TYR A 130 21.97 -15.14 -0.67
C TYR A 130 23.39 -14.88 -0.14
N ASN A 131 23.66 -13.63 0.22
CA ASN A 131 24.93 -13.21 0.78
C ASN A 131 24.71 -12.65 2.20
N ASN A 132 25.52 -13.09 3.15
CA ASN A 132 25.55 -12.61 4.53
C ASN A 132 27.00 -12.35 4.98
N SER A 133 27.24 -12.12 6.28
CA SER A 133 28.59 -11.87 6.84
C SER A 133 29.58 -13.02 6.66
N GLU A 134 29.10 -14.23 6.39
CA GLU A 134 29.92 -15.43 6.18
C GLU A 134 30.19 -15.71 4.69
N GLY A 135 29.66 -14.88 3.78
CA GLY A 135 29.77 -15.03 2.34
C GLY A 135 28.50 -15.53 1.67
N GLU A 136 28.67 -16.03 0.45
CA GLU A 136 27.58 -16.58 -0.36
C GLU A 136 27.11 -17.93 0.17
N LYS A 137 25.80 -18.11 0.23
CA LYS A 137 25.11 -19.31 0.72
C LYS A 137 23.96 -19.66 -0.23
N GLU A 138 23.56 -20.91 -0.16
CA GLU A 138 22.44 -21.45 -0.93
C GLU A 138 21.44 -22.14 0.01
N LEU A 139 20.16 -22.00 -0.28
CA LEU A 139 19.07 -22.75 0.32
C LEU A 139 18.14 -23.27 -0.76
N LYS A 140 17.48 -24.39 -0.48
CA LYS A 140 16.58 -25.05 -1.41
C LYS A 140 15.19 -25.24 -0.79
N SER A 141 14.14 -24.91 -1.55
CA SER A 141 12.74 -25.08 -1.10
C SER A 141 11.83 -25.61 -2.20
N LYS A 142 10.68 -26.17 -1.78
CA LYS A 142 9.63 -26.56 -2.71
C LYS A 142 8.98 -25.31 -3.35
N ILE A 143 8.74 -24.27 -2.54
CA ILE A 143 8.07 -23.03 -2.94
C ILE A 143 8.91 -21.83 -2.54
N ILE A 144 9.01 -20.83 -3.41
CA ILE A 144 9.65 -19.54 -3.16
C ILE A 144 8.60 -18.44 -3.20
N VAL A 145 8.54 -17.62 -2.15
CA VAL A 145 7.63 -16.48 -2.08
C VAL A 145 8.41 -15.18 -2.12
N GLY A 146 8.14 -14.33 -3.11
CA GLY A 146 8.65 -12.95 -3.17
C GLY A 146 7.75 -12.00 -2.39
N ALA A 147 8.26 -11.51 -1.26
CA ALA A 147 7.67 -10.46 -0.41
C ALA A 147 8.67 -9.33 -0.16
N ASP A 148 9.66 -9.18 -1.06
CA ASP A 148 10.85 -8.33 -0.94
C ASP A 148 10.59 -6.84 -1.27
N GLY A 149 9.31 -6.47 -1.34
CA GLY A 149 8.84 -5.10 -1.43
C GLY A 149 9.07 -4.45 -2.80
N PRO A 150 9.07 -3.11 -2.88
CA PRO A 150 9.39 -2.40 -4.11
C PRO A 150 10.78 -2.78 -4.63
N LYS A 151 10.96 -2.82 -5.95
CA LYS A 151 12.16 -3.32 -6.63
C LYS A 151 12.47 -4.80 -6.37
N SER A 152 11.42 -5.59 -6.20
CA SER A 152 11.53 -7.02 -6.00
C SER A 152 12.43 -7.71 -7.03
N LEU A 153 13.43 -8.45 -6.54
CA LEU A 153 14.24 -9.33 -7.37
C LEU A 153 13.39 -10.46 -7.94
N VAL A 154 12.52 -11.02 -7.10
CA VAL A 154 11.66 -12.16 -7.47
C VAL A 154 10.69 -11.75 -8.58
N TYR A 155 10.11 -10.54 -8.51
CA TYR A 155 9.21 -9.98 -9.52
C TYR A 155 9.88 -9.90 -10.92
N GLN A 156 11.13 -9.42 -10.94
CA GLN A 156 11.90 -9.34 -12.19
C GLN A 156 12.26 -10.73 -12.75
N LYS A 157 12.62 -11.67 -11.86
CA LYS A 157 13.01 -13.04 -12.26
C LYS A 157 11.88 -13.84 -12.89
N ILE A 158 10.63 -13.56 -12.58
CA ILE A 158 9.49 -14.20 -13.25
C ILE A 158 9.04 -13.46 -14.52
N GLY A 159 9.75 -12.39 -14.92
CA GLY A 159 9.58 -11.70 -16.20
C GLY A 159 8.63 -10.50 -16.14
N ASN A 160 8.38 -9.92 -14.97
CA ASN A 160 7.66 -8.67 -14.83
C ASN A 160 8.61 -7.46 -14.93
N GLU A 161 8.10 -6.30 -15.36
CA GLU A 161 8.80 -5.03 -15.38
C GLU A 161 8.41 -4.17 -14.18
N PHE A 162 9.39 -3.81 -13.35
CA PHE A 162 9.12 -2.98 -12.18
C PHE A 162 8.90 -1.51 -12.54
N LYS A 163 7.78 -0.95 -12.07
CA LYS A 163 7.43 0.48 -12.17
C LYS A 163 6.97 0.99 -10.81
N ALA A 164 7.39 2.19 -10.42
CA ALA A 164 7.02 2.79 -9.15
C ALA A 164 7.00 4.31 -9.21
N TYR A 165 6.21 4.91 -8.33
CA TYR A 165 6.27 6.33 -7.99
C TYR A 165 7.24 6.55 -6.83
N ASN A 166 7.90 7.71 -6.82
CA ASN A 166 8.66 8.16 -5.66
C ASN A 166 7.70 8.67 -4.59
N ALA A 167 8.08 8.47 -3.33
CA ALA A 167 7.37 9.01 -2.18
C ALA A 167 8.35 9.63 -1.19
N SER A 168 8.03 10.83 -0.71
CA SER A 168 8.80 11.55 0.31
C SER A 168 7.89 11.88 1.49
N GLN A 169 8.42 11.77 2.71
CA GLN A 169 7.66 12.05 3.92
C GLN A 169 8.56 12.65 4.98
N TYR A 170 8.07 13.68 5.65
CA TYR A 170 8.68 14.30 6.81
C TYR A 170 7.94 13.92 8.08
N LEU A 171 8.67 13.73 9.16
CA LEU A 171 8.13 13.67 10.50
C LEU A 171 8.25 15.07 11.08
N VAL A 172 7.13 15.70 11.38
CA VAL A 172 7.05 17.11 11.79
C VAL A 172 6.42 17.21 13.16
N LYS A 173 7.11 17.88 14.08
CA LYS A 173 6.58 18.24 15.39
C LYS A 173 5.99 19.64 15.32
N VAL A 174 4.79 19.82 15.87
CA VAL A 174 4.09 21.11 15.94
C VAL A 174 3.84 21.47 17.39
N ASN A 175 4.09 22.70 17.80
CA ASN A 175 3.87 23.12 19.18
C ASN A 175 2.42 23.61 19.39
N GLY A 176 1.86 23.38 20.58
CA GLY A 176 0.57 23.93 20.99
C GLY A 176 -0.68 23.25 20.43
N ILE A 177 -0.57 21.99 19.98
CA ILE A 177 -1.70 21.23 19.43
C ILE A 177 -2.02 20.04 20.30
N ASP A 178 -3.32 19.83 20.51
CA ASP A 178 -3.91 18.63 21.08
C ASP A 178 -4.34 17.64 19.98
N GLU A 179 -4.99 16.55 20.36
CA GLU A 179 -5.40 15.46 19.48
C GLU A 179 -6.22 15.94 18.25
N MET A 180 -5.89 15.37 17.09
CA MET A 180 -6.61 15.59 15.85
C MET A 180 -7.14 14.27 15.29
N SER A 181 -8.41 14.28 14.87
CA SER A 181 -9.12 13.10 14.37
C SER A 181 -9.35 13.10 12.85
N PHE A 182 -8.69 14.01 12.13
CA PHE A 182 -8.84 14.16 10.69
C PHE A 182 -7.48 14.21 10.01
N VAL A 183 -7.41 13.64 8.83
CA VAL A 183 -6.26 13.79 7.94
C VAL A 183 -6.55 14.90 6.94
N ASP A 184 -5.51 15.62 6.51
CA ASP A 184 -5.63 16.60 5.43
C ASP A 184 -4.99 16.02 4.17
N LEU A 185 -5.71 16.16 3.03
CA LEU A 185 -5.30 15.70 1.72
C LEU A 185 -5.29 16.88 0.75
N TYR A 186 -4.19 17.04 0.03
CA TYR A 186 -3.96 18.12 -0.92
C TYR A 186 -3.66 17.52 -2.30
N PRO A 187 -4.69 17.21 -3.11
CA PRO A 187 -4.47 16.90 -4.51
C PRO A 187 -3.97 18.15 -5.23
N LYS A 188 -2.91 18.02 -6.02
CA LYS A 188 -2.34 19.09 -6.84
C LYS A 188 -2.03 18.55 -8.23
N GLY A 189 -2.32 19.33 -9.28
CA GLY A 189 -2.11 18.90 -10.66
C GLY A 189 -0.69 18.45 -10.97
N GLU A 190 0.32 19.11 -10.39
CA GLU A 190 1.72 18.72 -10.55
C GLU A 190 2.11 17.40 -9.88
N LEU A 191 1.32 16.91 -8.92
CA LEU A 191 1.61 15.68 -8.17
C LEU A 191 1.04 14.42 -8.82
N TRP A 192 0.13 14.56 -9.80
CA TRP A 192 -0.50 13.37 -10.38
C TRP A 192 0.50 12.31 -10.83
N PRO A 193 0.18 11.04 -10.55
CA PRO A 193 -1.07 10.48 -10.01
C PRO A 193 -1.18 10.45 -8.49
N GLY A 194 -0.29 11.14 -7.79
CA GLY A 194 -0.24 11.24 -6.34
C GLY A 194 -0.90 12.49 -5.76
N PHE A 195 -0.69 12.69 -4.49
CA PHE A 195 -1.19 13.82 -3.69
C PHE A 195 -0.28 14.04 -2.49
N LEU A 196 -0.46 15.19 -1.81
CA LEU A 196 0.18 15.47 -0.53
C LEU A 196 -0.77 15.14 0.62
N TRP A 197 -0.25 14.62 1.71
CA TRP A 197 -0.99 14.32 2.93
C TRP A 197 -0.37 14.98 4.16
N CYS A 198 -1.23 15.32 5.11
CA CYS A 198 -0.85 15.70 6.46
C CYS A 198 -1.63 14.83 7.45
N ILE A 199 -0.93 13.88 8.08
CA ILE A 199 -1.52 12.85 8.94
C ILE A 199 -1.07 13.09 10.38
N PRO A 200 -1.99 13.40 11.32
CA PRO A 200 -1.67 13.50 12.73
C PRO A 200 -1.33 12.09 13.25
N ALA A 201 -0.06 11.86 13.60
CA ALA A 201 0.42 10.54 13.98
C ALA A 201 0.29 10.29 15.49
N TYR A 202 0.84 11.15 16.31
CA TYR A 202 0.81 10.99 17.76
C TYR A 202 0.98 12.36 18.46
N ARG A 203 0.06 12.74 19.34
CA ARG A 203 0.09 14.06 20.02
C ARG A 203 0.29 15.18 18.99
N ASN A 204 1.41 15.90 19.11
CA ASN A 204 1.82 16.99 18.24
C ASN A 204 2.76 16.57 17.09
N ILE A 205 2.83 15.29 16.77
CA ILE A 205 3.66 14.76 15.66
C ILE A 205 2.79 14.47 14.45
N PHE A 206 3.20 15.01 13.31
CA PHE A 206 2.57 14.78 12.00
C PHE A 206 3.49 14.01 11.06
N ARG A 207 2.90 13.21 10.20
CA ARG A 207 3.53 12.65 9.00
C ARG A 207 3.02 13.45 7.81
N ILE A 208 3.88 14.31 7.28
CA ILE A 208 3.59 15.15 6.12
C ILE A 208 4.37 14.60 4.95
N GLY A 209 3.71 14.28 3.85
CA GLY A 209 4.39 13.67 2.73
C GLY A 209 3.59 13.74 1.44
N LEU A 210 4.20 13.26 0.37
CA LEU A 210 3.58 13.15 -0.94
C LEU A 210 4.14 11.95 -1.70
N TYR A 211 3.42 11.53 -2.73
CA TYR A 211 3.97 10.67 -3.77
C TYR A 211 3.63 11.24 -5.15
N SER A 212 4.49 11.00 -6.12
CA SER A 212 4.30 11.49 -7.48
C SER A 212 5.29 10.82 -8.45
N ASN A 213 5.23 11.19 -9.72
CA ASN A 213 6.23 10.85 -10.73
C ASN A 213 7.48 11.74 -10.71
N LYS A 214 7.54 12.74 -9.81
CA LYS A 214 8.69 13.63 -9.66
C LYS A 214 9.86 12.91 -8.96
N ASP A 215 11.08 13.39 -9.19
CA ASP A 215 12.23 12.93 -8.43
C ASP A 215 12.19 13.42 -6.97
N TYR A 216 13.04 12.83 -6.13
CA TYR A 216 13.07 13.15 -4.71
C TYR A 216 13.47 14.61 -4.40
N LYS A 217 14.30 15.22 -5.25
CA LYS A 217 14.70 16.63 -5.05
C LYS A 217 13.48 17.54 -5.24
N ARG A 218 12.72 17.33 -6.33
CA ARG A 218 11.50 18.11 -6.58
C ARG A 218 10.45 17.87 -5.52
N GLN A 219 10.33 16.62 -5.03
CA GLN A 219 9.41 16.31 -3.93
C GLN A 219 9.79 17.03 -2.62
N ASP A 220 11.08 17.13 -2.31
CA ASP A 220 11.54 17.89 -1.15
C ASP A 220 11.25 19.39 -1.29
N GLU A 221 11.49 19.97 -2.48
CA GLU A 221 11.15 21.38 -2.76
C GLU A 221 9.65 21.65 -2.55
N ILE A 222 8.75 20.74 -3.00
CA ILE A 222 7.32 20.86 -2.81
C ILE A 222 6.92 20.74 -1.33
N LEU A 223 7.55 19.83 -0.58
CA LEU A 223 7.26 19.66 0.84
C LEU A 223 7.77 20.84 1.67
N ASP A 224 8.94 21.36 1.35
CA ASP A 224 9.50 22.53 2.02
C ASP A 224 8.64 23.78 1.73
N ASP A 225 8.21 23.99 0.47
CA ASP A 225 7.30 25.08 0.09
C ASP A 225 5.92 24.94 0.78
N PHE A 226 5.37 23.73 0.85
CA PHE A 226 4.11 23.48 1.56
C PHE A 226 4.21 23.85 3.04
N LEU A 227 5.30 23.47 3.70
CA LEU A 227 5.51 23.78 5.12
C LEU A 227 5.67 25.28 5.36
N GLU A 228 6.30 26.01 4.46
CA GLU A 228 6.52 27.45 4.57
C GLU A 228 5.27 28.29 4.25
N ASN A 229 4.46 27.86 3.28
CA ASN A 229 3.43 28.72 2.69
C ASN A 229 1.99 28.24 2.86
N GLU A 230 1.75 26.91 3.06
CA GLU A 230 0.40 26.35 3.09
C GLU A 230 0.09 25.62 4.41
N PHE A 231 1.11 25.17 5.14
CA PHE A 231 0.92 24.48 6.41
C PHE A 231 0.36 25.43 7.44
N ARG A 232 -0.75 25.07 8.08
CA ARG A 232 -1.53 25.92 8.98
C ARG A 232 -0.86 26.27 10.32
N TYR A 233 0.34 25.77 10.57
CA TYR A 233 1.05 25.96 11.83
C TYR A 233 2.44 26.56 11.57
N ASP A 234 2.71 27.71 12.18
CA ASP A 234 3.96 28.44 11.99
C ASP A 234 5.11 27.92 12.91
N ASP A 235 4.76 27.34 14.06
CA ASP A 235 5.74 26.83 15.04
C ASP A 235 5.90 25.32 14.91
N TYR A 236 6.78 24.89 13.99
CA TYR A 236 7.05 23.48 13.73
C TYR A 236 8.56 23.19 13.63
N GLU A 237 8.91 21.91 13.81
CA GLU A 237 10.24 21.36 13.67
C GLU A 237 10.21 20.09 12.80
N VAL A 238 11.01 20.04 11.74
CA VAL A 238 11.19 18.82 10.93
C VAL A 238 12.18 17.90 11.64
N LEU A 239 11.69 16.78 12.18
CA LEU A 239 12.50 15.84 12.95
C LEU A 239 13.28 14.87 12.06
N GLU A 240 12.62 14.32 11.05
CA GLU A 240 13.19 13.31 10.14
C GLU A 240 12.58 13.41 8.74
N LYS A 241 13.36 13.00 7.73
CA LYS A 241 12.94 12.93 6.32
C LYS A 241 13.09 11.50 5.82
N TYR A 242 12.06 10.97 5.19
CA TYR A 242 12.00 9.59 4.68
C TYR A 242 11.76 9.58 3.18
N LYS A 243 12.29 8.56 2.53
CA LYS A 243 12.10 8.29 1.10
C LYS A 243 11.59 6.87 0.92
N GLY A 244 10.69 6.69 -0.03
CA GLY A 244 10.10 5.40 -0.34
C GLY A 244 9.72 5.28 -1.81
N LEU A 245 9.22 4.09 -2.16
CA LEU A 245 8.68 3.80 -3.48
C LEU A 245 7.29 3.18 -3.31
N ILE A 246 6.38 3.57 -4.16
CA ILE A 246 5.04 2.97 -4.27
C ILE A 246 4.98 2.26 -5.62
N PRO A 247 4.86 0.91 -5.65
CA PRO A 247 4.73 0.18 -6.89
C PRO A 247 3.51 0.64 -7.68
N ILE A 248 3.63 0.68 -8.99
CA ILE A 248 2.48 0.94 -9.87
C ILE A 248 1.72 -0.37 -10.08
N HIS A 249 0.43 -0.34 -9.83
CA HIS A 249 -0.42 -1.50 -10.10
C HIS A 249 -0.40 -1.83 -11.60
N ASP A 250 -0.28 -3.11 -11.90
CA ASP A 250 -0.26 -3.64 -13.26
C ASP A 250 -1.22 -4.83 -13.32
N ASP A 251 -2.22 -4.76 -14.21
CA ASP A 251 -3.23 -5.82 -14.38
C ASP A 251 -2.65 -7.06 -15.09
N ASP A 252 -1.62 -6.88 -15.93
CA ASP A 252 -1.00 -7.93 -16.74
C ASP A 252 0.13 -8.68 -16.00
N LYS A 253 0.44 -8.28 -14.74
CA LYS A 253 1.49 -8.90 -13.96
C LYS A 253 1.24 -10.38 -13.67
N LYS A 254 2.31 -11.15 -13.73
CA LYS A 254 2.31 -12.53 -13.25
C LYS A 254 2.53 -12.54 -11.74
N LEU A 255 1.62 -13.15 -11.00
CA LEU A 255 1.75 -13.35 -9.55
C LEU A 255 2.34 -14.72 -9.22
N VAL A 256 2.24 -15.67 -10.16
CA VAL A 256 2.74 -17.03 -10.01
C VAL A 256 3.47 -17.45 -11.28
N LYS A 257 4.60 -18.11 -11.11
CA LYS A 257 5.32 -18.82 -12.18
C LYS A 257 6.08 -20.01 -11.58
N ASP A 258 5.78 -21.20 -12.09
CA ASP A 258 6.35 -22.44 -11.59
C ASP A 258 6.14 -22.58 -10.08
N ARG A 259 7.21 -22.66 -9.28
CA ARG A 259 7.18 -22.71 -7.81
C ARG A 259 7.25 -21.36 -7.11
N ILE A 260 7.18 -20.25 -7.87
CA ILE A 260 7.28 -18.89 -7.34
C ILE A 260 5.90 -18.27 -7.20
N LEU A 261 5.68 -17.60 -6.05
CA LEU A 261 4.51 -16.78 -5.76
C LEU A 261 4.97 -15.40 -5.28
N LEU A 262 4.32 -14.34 -5.76
CA LEU A 262 4.56 -12.95 -5.34
C LEU A 262 3.42 -12.43 -4.47
N ILE A 263 3.76 -11.62 -3.45
CA ILE A 263 2.78 -11.06 -2.52
C ILE A 263 3.16 -9.64 -2.06
N GLY A 264 2.16 -8.83 -1.76
CA GLY A 264 2.33 -7.45 -1.28
C GLY A 264 2.94 -6.52 -2.32
N ASP A 265 3.77 -5.57 -1.89
CA ASP A 265 4.42 -4.59 -2.78
C ASP A 265 5.32 -5.27 -3.82
N ALA A 266 5.90 -6.42 -3.50
CA ALA A 266 6.64 -7.23 -4.47
C ALA A 266 5.77 -7.74 -5.62
N ALA A 267 4.48 -7.84 -5.42
CA ALA A 267 3.46 -8.18 -6.42
C ALA A 267 2.73 -6.96 -7.00
N SER A 268 3.18 -5.75 -6.72
CA SER A 268 2.46 -4.50 -7.05
C SER A 268 1.00 -4.52 -6.57
N GLN A 269 0.74 -5.14 -5.41
CA GLN A 269 -0.58 -5.24 -4.79
C GLN A 269 -0.87 -3.98 -3.97
N VAL A 270 -1.01 -2.86 -4.65
CA VAL A 270 -1.31 -1.55 -4.10
C VAL A 270 -2.52 -0.93 -4.80
N LYS A 271 -3.21 -0.06 -4.10
CA LYS A 271 -4.36 0.67 -4.65
C LYS A 271 -3.88 1.73 -5.64
N PRO A 272 -4.36 1.75 -6.88
CA PRO A 272 -3.97 2.74 -7.88
C PRO A 272 -4.15 4.19 -7.43
N THR A 273 -5.23 4.51 -6.70
CA THR A 273 -5.57 5.88 -6.30
C THR A 273 -4.78 6.41 -5.12
N THR A 274 -4.40 5.56 -4.16
CA THR A 274 -3.83 6.01 -2.88
C THR A 274 -2.45 5.43 -2.58
N GLY A 275 -1.99 4.45 -3.36
CA GLY A 275 -0.73 3.75 -3.09
C GLY A 275 -0.74 2.85 -1.82
N GLY A 276 -1.88 2.76 -1.14
CA GLY A 276 -2.00 1.93 0.07
C GLY A 276 -2.06 0.44 -0.25
N GLY A 277 -1.20 -0.37 0.39
CA GLY A 277 -1.10 -1.81 0.14
C GLY A 277 -1.34 -2.73 1.34
N LEU A 278 -1.38 -2.20 2.58
CA LEU A 278 -1.37 -3.06 3.77
C LEU A 278 -2.61 -3.96 3.89
N LEU A 279 -3.82 -3.39 3.89
CA LEU A 279 -5.04 -4.19 4.01
C LEU A 279 -5.17 -5.19 2.85
N LEU A 280 -4.87 -4.75 1.63
CA LEU A 280 -4.86 -5.60 0.44
C LEU A 280 -3.83 -6.73 0.57
N GLY A 281 -2.62 -6.42 1.03
CA GLY A 281 -1.56 -7.40 1.25
C GLY A 281 -1.94 -8.45 2.31
N PHE A 282 -2.56 -8.06 3.43
CA PHE A 282 -3.05 -9.02 4.43
C PHE A 282 -4.19 -9.90 3.90
N GLN A 283 -5.06 -9.34 3.06
CA GLN A 283 -6.08 -10.15 2.38
C GLN A 283 -5.45 -11.14 1.38
N ALA A 284 -4.38 -10.74 0.70
CA ALA A 284 -3.62 -11.61 -0.18
C ALA A 284 -2.87 -12.72 0.60
N VAL A 285 -2.39 -12.43 1.83
CA VAL A 285 -1.79 -13.45 2.73
C VAL A 285 -2.77 -14.61 2.96
N LEU A 286 -4.05 -14.32 3.23
CA LEU A 286 -5.05 -15.38 3.48
C LEU A 286 -5.22 -16.31 2.27
N ILE A 287 -5.26 -15.74 1.05
CA ILE A 287 -5.38 -16.51 -0.19
C ILE A 287 -4.08 -17.30 -0.44
N ALA A 288 -2.91 -16.65 -0.28
CA ALA A 288 -1.62 -17.28 -0.50
C ALA A 288 -1.36 -18.43 0.47
N ALA A 289 -1.65 -18.24 1.76
CA ALA A 289 -1.46 -19.28 2.77
C ALA A 289 -2.30 -20.52 2.47
N GLN A 290 -3.60 -20.33 2.17
CA GLN A 290 -4.49 -21.43 1.81
C GLN A 290 -3.99 -22.18 0.57
N THR A 291 -3.62 -21.44 -0.49
CA THR A 291 -3.15 -22.05 -1.75
C THR A 291 -1.82 -22.80 -1.57
N ILE A 292 -0.89 -22.26 -0.75
CA ILE A 292 0.39 -22.89 -0.48
C ILE A 292 0.19 -24.18 0.34
N LEU A 293 -0.67 -24.15 1.35
CA LEU A 293 -0.97 -25.34 2.16
C LEU A 293 -1.58 -26.45 1.31
N GLU A 294 -2.54 -26.13 0.45
CA GLU A 294 -3.15 -27.08 -0.48
C GLU A 294 -2.10 -27.68 -1.45
N ALA A 295 -1.23 -26.82 -2.02
CA ALA A 295 -0.17 -27.27 -2.92
C ALA A 295 0.85 -28.22 -2.25
N LEU A 296 1.15 -27.97 -0.97
CA LEU A 296 2.05 -28.82 -0.20
C LEU A 296 1.40 -30.13 0.22
N GLU A 297 0.13 -30.13 0.60
CA GLU A 297 -0.64 -31.31 1.00
C GLU A 297 -0.84 -32.28 -0.17
N GLU A 298 -1.20 -31.75 -1.36
CA GLU A 298 -1.40 -32.55 -2.58
C GLU A 298 -0.09 -32.87 -3.33
N ASP A 299 1.04 -32.34 -2.89
CA ASP A 299 2.35 -32.40 -3.56
C ASP A 299 2.29 -31.95 -5.03
N ASP A 300 1.42 -30.98 -5.33
CA ASP A 300 1.15 -30.44 -6.67
C ASP A 300 1.34 -28.91 -6.73
N LEU A 301 2.46 -28.46 -7.27
CA LEU A 301 2.79 -27.05 -7.42
C LEU A 301 1.91 -26.30 -8.44
N SER A 302 1.18 -27.00 -9.32
CA SER A 302 0.27 -26.38 -10.28
C SER A 302 -0.88 -25.65 -9.59
N ILE A 303 -1.23 -26.07 -8.36
CA ILE A 303 -2.24 -25.45 -7.49
C ILE A 303 -1.89 -24.00 -7.17
N LEU A 304 -0.61 -23.61 -7.12
CA LEU A 304 -0.19 -22.24 -6.87
C LEU A 304 -0.84 -21.24 -7.84
N SER A 305 -1.16 -21.67 -9.06
CA SER A 305 -1.87 -20.83 -10.04
C SER A 305 -3.24 -20.35 -9.55
N ASN A 306 -3.86 -21.03 -8.59
CA ASN A 306 -5.14 -20.65 -8.01
C ASN A 306 -5.02 -19.35 -7.20
N TYR A 307 -3.87 -19.05 -6.62
CA TYR A 307 -3.63 -17.77 -5.95
C TYR A 307 -3.90 -16.57 -6.86
N GLN A 308 -3.35 -16.56 -8.07
CA GLN A 308 -3.60 -15.48 -9.02
C GLN A 308 -5.06 -15.40 -9.45
N LYS A 309 -5.72 -16.54 -9.68
CA LYS A 309 -7.14 -16.60 -10.06
C LYS A 309 -8.04 -16.01 -8.96
N GLU A 310 -7.85 -16.46 -7.71
CA GLU A 310 -8.67 -16.00 -6.60
C GLU A 310 -8.38 -14.54 -6.22
N PHE A 311 -7.11 -14.10 -6.30
CA PHE A 311 -6.74 -12.71 -6.13
C PHE A 311 -7.43 -11.82 -7.17
N ASN A 312 -7.33 -12.15 -8.44
CA ASN A 312 -7.95 -11.39 -9.53
C ASN A 312 -9.47 -11.39 -9.42
N LYS A 313 -10.10 -12.54 -9.16
CA LYS A 313 -11.54 -12.64 -8.95
C LYS A 313 -12.04 -11.71 -7.84
N LYS A 314 -11.26 -11.56 -6.77
CA LYS A 314 -11.64 -10.73 -5.62
C LYS A 314 -11.42 -9.23 -5.85
N PHE A 315 -10.36 -8.83 -6.57
CA PHE A 315 -9.89 -7.43 -6.58
C PHE A 315 -9.94 -6.73 -7.94
N SER A 316 -10.01 -7.44 -9.08
CA SER A 316 -9.92 -6.80 -10.41
C SER A 316 -11.02 -5.76 -10.66
N SER A 317 -12.24 -6.00 -10.19
CA SER A 317 -13.32 -5.01 -10.32
C SER A 317 -13.00 -3.72 -9.59
N GLU A 318 -12.49 -3.80 -8.36
CA GLU A 318 -12.11 -2.63 -7.57
C GLU A 318 -10.95 -1.87 -8.23
N PHE A 319 -9.91 -2.57 -8.66
CA PHE A 319 -8.79 -1.97 -9.38
C PHE A 319 -9.23 -1.26 -10.66
N SER A 320 -10.12 -1.87 -11.43
CA SER A 320 -10.68 -1.23 -12.65
C SER A 320 -11.32 0.13 -12.36
N TYR A 321 -12.10 0.25 -11.28
CA TYR A 321 -12.67 1.54 -10.88
C TYR A 321 -11.61 2.53 -10.43
N GLN A 322 -10.66 2.09 -9.61
CA GLN A 322 -9.57 2.95 -9.11
C GLN A 322 -8.66 3.45 -10.24
N ILE A 323 -8.36 2.61 -11.22
CA ILE A 323 -7.60 3.00 -12.43
C ILE A 323 -8.37 4.05 -13.23
N LYS A 324 -9.70 3.91 -13.39
CA LYS A 324 -10.52 4.92 -14.07
C LYS A 324 -10.50 6.26 -13.33
N VAL A 325 -10.62 6.24 -11.99
CA VAL A 325 -10.50 7.44 -11.15
C VAL A 325 -9.13 8.08 -11.34
N GLN A 326 -8.05 7.32 -11.18
CA GLN A 326 -6.69 7.84 -11.32
C GLN A 326 -6.45 8.43 -12.72
N LYS A 327 -6.85 7.75 -13.79
CA LYS A 327 -6.73 8.25 -15.17
C LYS A 327 -7.53 9.53 -15.39
N SER A 328 -8.72 9.65 -14.78
CA SER A 328 -9.52 10.86 -14.88
C SER A 328 -8.83 12.02 -14.17
N LEU A 329 -8.45 11.82 -12.92
CA LEU A 329 -7.81 12.85 -12.11
C LEU A 329 -6.45 13.29 -12.68
N SER A 330 -5.70 12.40 -13.34
CA SER A 330 -4.39 12.74 -13.92
C SER A 330 -4.44 13.80 -15.04
N THR A 331 -5.62 14.15 -15.52
CA THR A 331 -5.83 15.22 -16.51
C THR A 331 -6.22 16.55 -15.89
N PHE A 332 -6.42 16.61 -14.57
CA PHE A 332 -6.91 17.81 -13.88
C PHE A 332 -5.75 18.77 -13.58
N SER A 333 -5.95 20.03 -13.91
CA SER A 333 -5.17 21.15 -13.40
C SER A 333 -5.63 21.51 -11.97
N ASP A 334 -4.91 22.41 -11.29
CA ASP A 334 -5.31 22.90 -9.97
C ASP A 334 -6.66 23.66 -10.03
N ASP A 335 -6.93 24.38 -11.11
CA ASP A 335 -8.22 25.05 -11.31
C ASP A 335 -9.36 24.02 -11.56
N ASP A 336 -9.09 22.91 -12.28
CA ASP A 336 -10.08 21.82 -12.44
C ASP A 336 -10.38 21.12 -11.11
N LEU A 337 -9.38 20.98 -10.23
CA LEU A 337 -9.54 20.44 -8.89
C LEU A 337 -10.39 21.37 -8.01
N ASP A 338 -10.18 22.67 -8.14
CA ASP A 338 -10.95 23.68 -7.43
C ASP A 338 -12.42 23.68 -7.88
N ASP A 339 -12.69 23.72 -9.19
CA ASP A 339 -14.03 23.58 -9.80
C ASP A 339 -14.71 22.26 -9.37
N MET A 340 -13.95 21.17 -9.24
CA MET A 340 -14.45 19.87 -8.79
C MET A 340 -14.88 19.92 -7.33
N LEU A 341 -14.10 20.50 -6.43
CA LEU A 341 -14.44 20.59 -5.01
C LEU A 341 -15.63 21.54 -4.80
N GLU A 342 -15.67 22.69 -5.51
CA GLU A 342 -16.85 23.57 -5.52
C GLU A 342 -18.12 22.80 -5.95
N THR A 343 -18.02 22.02 -7.03
CA THR A 343 -19.15 21.21 -7.52
C THR A 343 -19.57 20.16 -6.48
N MET A 344 -18.62 19.55 -5.77
CA MET A 344 -18.91 18.59 -4.71
C MET A 344 -19.69 19.23 -3.57
N GLU A 345 -19.27 20.40 -3.12
CA GLU A 345 -19.94 21.16 -2.07
C GLU A 345 -21.35 21.58 -2.50
N LEU A 346 -21.50 22.23 -3.68
CA LEU A 346 -22.79 22.68 -4.20
C LEU A 346 -23.81 21.54 -4.41
N ARG A 347 -23.35 20.34 -4.72
CA ARG A 347 -24.19 19.16 -4.96
C ARG A 347 -24.29 18.20 -3.77
N LYS A 348 -23.70 18.55 -2.64
CA LYS A 348 -23.64 17.72 -1.42
C LYS A 348 -23.06 16.33 -1.69
N ILE A 349 -22.01 16.27 -2.51
CA ILE A 349 -21.30 15.01 -2.81
C ILE A 349 -20.43 14.60 -1.62
N ASP A 350 -19.98 15.55 -0.82
CA ASP A 350 -19.31 15.31 0.47
C ASP A 350 -20.16 14.45 1.43
N ASP A 351 -21.49 14.69 1.49
CA ASP A 351 -22.43 13.81 2.23
C ASP A 351 -22.44 12.39 1.66
N LEU A 352 -22.36 12.24 0.33
CA LEU A 352 -22.31 10.93 -0.31
C LEU A 352 -20.97 10.24 -0.05
N ILE A 353 -19.86 10.97 -0.09
CA ILE A 353 -18.54 10.44 0.26
C ILE A 353 -18.53 10.00 1.74
N SER A 354 -19.09 10.80 2.63
CA SER A 354 -19.23 10.46 4.05
C SER A 354 -20.07 9.18 4.25
N SER A 355 -21.14 8.99 3.44
CA SER A 355 -22.01 7.82 3.54
C SER A 355 -21.43 6.55 2.89
N TYR A 356 -20.93 6.65 1.67
CA TYR A 356 -20.53 5.53 0.81
C TYR A 356 -19.02 5.41 0.60
N GLY A 357 -18.24 6.44 0.94
CA GLY A 357 -16.79 6.45 0.76
C GLY A 357 -16.12 5.42 1.66
N ASP A 358 -15.15 4.72 1.10
CA ASP A 358 -14.24 3.84 1.80
C ASP A 358 -12.86 3.92 1.15
N MET A 359 -11.81 3.99 1.95
CA MET A 359 -10.46 4.17 1.43
C MET A 359 -9.92 2.94 0.67
N ASP A 360 -10.58 1.79 0.77
CA ASP A 360 -10.18 0.54 0.10
C ASP A 360 -11.22 0.06 -0.92
N ASP A 361 -12.54 0.26 -0.67
CA ASP A 361 -13.63 -0.14 -1.58
C ASP A 361 -14.26 1.09 -2.24
N GLN A 362 -13.52 1.76 -3.12
CA GLN A 362 -13.95 3.00 -3.77
C GLN A 362 -15.04 2.77 -4.82
N SER A 363 -15.16 1.55 -5.36
CA SER A 363 -16.16 1.21 -6.37
C SER A 363 -17.60 1.42 -5.89
N ILE A 364 -17.86 1.33 -4.58
CA ILE A 364 -19.19 1.55 -3.99
C ILE A 364 -19.62 3.00 -4.21
N LEU A 365 -18.77 3.95 -3.85
CA LEU A 365 -19.01 5.38 -4.07
C LEU A 365 -19.14 5.70 -5.55
N VAL A 366 -18.22 5.20 -6.38
CA VAL A 366 -18.23 5.45 -7.83
C VAL A 366 -19.52 4.95 -8.47
N LYS A 367 -19.99 3.76 -8.13
CA LYS A 367 -21.28 3.22 -8.63
C LYS A 367 -22.46 4.10 -8.21
N GLU A 368 -22.47 4.59 -6.97
CA GLU A 368 -23.53 5.46 -6.48
C GLU A 368 -23.52 6.82 -7.19
N LEU A 369 -22.33 7.40 -7.45
CA LEU A 369 -22.19 8.62 -8.24
C LEU A 369 -22.64 8.43 -9.70
N LEU A 370 -22.31 7.31 -10.32
CA LEU A 370 -22.78 6.97 -11.67
C LEU A 370 -24.29 6.84 -11.73
N LYS A 371 -24.89 6.10 -10.79
CA LYS A 371 -26.35 5.91 -10.69
C LYS A 371 -27.11 7.24 -10.55
N ARG A 372 -26.53 8.21 -9.87
CA ARG A 372 -27.11 9.55 -9.66
C ARG A 372 -26.73 10.55 -10.76
N GLY A 373 -25.94 10.17 -11.76
CA GLY A 373 -25.48 11.05 -12.82
C GLY A 373 -24.49 12.13 -12.34
N LEU A 374 -23.81 11.91 -11.22
CA LEU A 374 -22.93 12.88 -10.58
C LEU A 374 -21.48 12.82 -11.05
N ILE A 375 -21.07 11.80 -11.81
CA ILE A 375 -19.70 11.72 -12.36
C ILE A 375 -19.45 12.82 -13.39
N LEU A 376 -20.39 13.04 -14.34
CA LEU A 376 -20.20 13.99 -15.44
C LEU A 376 -20.02 15.45 -14.97
N PRO A 377 -20.72 15.94 -13.94
CA PRO A 377 -20.48 17.27 -13.38
C PRO A 377 -19.08 17.46 -12.78
N LEU A 378 -18.46 16.39 -12.30
CA LEU A 378 -17.12 16.42 -11.68
C LEU A 378 -15.97 16.42 -12.71
N LEU A 379 -16.27 16.17 -13.99
CA LEU A 379 -15.24 16.12 -15.02
C LEU A 379 -14.90 17.51 -15.56
N PRO A 380 -13.62 17.81 -15.83
CA PRO A 380 -13.19 19.08 -16.41
C PRO A 380 -13.88 19.36 -17.73
N LYS A 381 -14.25 20.61 -17.97
CA LYS A 381 -14.95 21.02 -19.20
C LYS A 381 -14.16 20.70 -20.46
N LEU A 382 -12.83 20.88 -20.42
CA LEU A 382 -11.93 20.67 -21.56
C LEU A 382 -11.85 19.19 -21.98
N HIS A 383 -11.80 18.27 -21.02
CA HIS A 383 -11.62 16.83 -21.25
C HIS A 383 -12.92 16.01 -21.11
N LYS A 384 -14.04 16.67 -20.89
CA LYS A 384 -15.30 16.03 -20.53
C LYS A 384 -15.75 14.95 -21.50
N LYS A 385 -15.60 15.15 -22.82
CA LYS A 385 -16.02 14.17 -23.84
C LYS A 385 -15.15 12.91 -23.82
N GLU A 386 -13.86 13.04 -23.61
CA GLU A 386 -12.92 11.92 -23.56
C GLU A 386 -13.10 11.12 -22.29
N LEU A 387 -13.15 11.82 -21.15
CA LEU A 387 -13.34 11.19 -19.85
C LEU A 387 -14.72 10.54 -19.72
N ALA A 388 -15.77 11.13 -20.30
CA ALA A 388 -17.09 10.51 -20.34
C ALA A 388 -17.08 9.13 -21.02
N LYS A 389 -16.24 8.91 -22.03
CA LYS A 389 -16.09 7.58 -22.66
C LYS A 389 -15.52 6.54 -21.68
N ILE A 390 -14.58 6.94 -20.82
CA ILE A 390 -14.00 6.04 -19.80
C ILE A 390 -15.10 5.53 -18.86
N TRP A 391 -16.08 6.39 -18.53
CA TRP A 391 -17.12 6.10 -17.56
C TRP A 391 -18.39 5.48 -18.15
N LEU A 392 -18.76 5.82 -19.39
CA LEU A 392 -20.04 5.44 -20.00
C LEU A 392 -19.95 4.24 -20.95
N LEU A 393 -18.78 3.95 -21.53
CA LEU A 393 -18.62 2.85 -22.50
C LEU A 393 -18.30 1.49 -21.87
N ASN A 394 -18.13 1.42 -20.56
CA ASN A 394 -17.78 0.19 -19.84
C ASN A 394 -18.72 -0.09 -18.64
N VAL A 395 -19.98 0.34 -18.75
CA VAL A 395 -21.07 -0.02 -17.80
C VAL A 395 -21.92 -1.12 -18.40
#